data_0383a4fed48affa9aa79783aa51ad758
#
_entry.id   0383a4fed48affa9aa79783aa51ad758
#
_cell.length_a   1.000
_cell.length_b   1.000
_cell.length_c   1.000
_cell.angle_alpha   90.00
_cell.angle_beta   90.00
_cell.angle_gamma   90.00
#
_symmetry.space_group_name_H-M   'P 1'
#
loop_
_entity.id
_entity.type
_entity.pdbx_description
1 polymer ?
#
loop_
_entity_poly.entity_id
_entity_poly.type
_entity_poly.pdbx_seq_one_letter_code
_entity_poly.pdbx_strand_id
1 'polypeptide(L)'
;QCEFIKSAEILANKAKDLTESDLKELMDISDKLAQLNRERFDRWSLPFNSSNAKQAILAFDGGVYSGLRANTFSDKDFGFAQDHLRILSGLYGILKPLDLIQPYRLEMGVSFQNPKGKNLYDFWKQSITDNLNNTLKKHPSPVIINCASVEYFSAIDLSKLKGSILSIVFKEYRNGELKFISFNAKKARGLMTQYICLLYTSDAADERSSVDLGGRRI
;
A
#
# COMPACT_ATOMS: atom_id res chain seq x y z
N GLN A 1 0.56 -2.11 14.66
CA GLN A 1 -0.47 -1.05 14.62
C GLN A 1 -0.12 -0.04 13.56
N CYS A 2 -1.14 0.52 12.87
CA CYS A 2 -0.96 1.60 11.90
C CYS A 2 -0.31 2.81 12.58
N GLU A 3 0.73 3.36 11.98
CA GLU A 3 1.46 4.53 12.50
C GLU A 3 0.53 5.76 12.64
N PHE A 4 -0.36 5.96 11.66
CA PHE A 4 -1.26 7.12 11.61
C PHE A 4 -2.70 6.79 12.02
N ILE A 5 -2.90 5.86 12.97
CA ILE A 5 -4.23 5.40 13.36
C ILE A 5 -5.15 6.53 13.85
N LYS A 6 -4.63 7.51 14.57
CA LYS A 6 -5.41 8.69 15.02
C LYS A 6 -5.86 9.58 13.85
N SER A 7 -5.03 9.70 12.83
CA SER A 7 -5.41 10.43 11.60
C SER A 7 -6.44 9.65 10.79
N ALA A 8 -6.31 8.32 10.74
CA ALA A 8 -7.31 7.47 10.10
C ALA A 8 -8.67 7.53 10.82
N GLU A 9 -8.67 7.62 12.16
CA GLU A 9 -9.89 7.80 12.96
C GLU A 9 -10.63 9.10 12.61
N ILE A 10 -9.91 10.20 12.39
CA ILE A 10 -10.51 11.47 11.94
C ILE A 10 -11.24 11.28 10.61
N LEU A 11 -10.60 10.64 9.64
CA LEU A 11 -11.20 10.38 8.34
C LEU A 11 -12.36 9.37 8.41
N ALA A 12 -12.21 8.31 9.20
CA ALA A 12 -13.27 7.32 9.39
C ALA A 12 -14.51 7.93 10.03
N ASN A 13 -14.33 8.76 11.07
CA ASN A 13 -15.44 9.46 11.70
C ASN A 13 -16.13 10.42 10.73
N LYS A 14 -15.36 11.14 9.93
CA LYS A 14 -15.97 11.99 8.89
C LYS A 14 -16.69 11.18 7.81
N ALA A 15 -16.21 10.01 7.46
CA ALA A 15 -16.89 9.12 6.52
C ALA A 15 -18.20 8.54 7.09
N LYS A 16 -18.32 8.39 8.42
CA LYS A 16 -19.59 8.04 9.09
C LYS A 16 -20.68 9.10 8.96
N ASP A 17 -20.31 10.35 8.72
CA ASP A 17 -21.30 11.42 8.53
C ASP A 17 -21.92 11.39 7.10
N LEU A 18 -21.31 10.67 6.17
CA LEU A 18 -21.78 10.57 4.78
C LEU A 18 -22.93 9.57 4.64
N THR A 19 -23.93 9.93 3.86
CA THR A 19 -24.99 9.01 3.45
C THR A 19 -24.51 8.03 2.38
N GLU A 20 -25.29 6.99 2.09
CA GLU A 20 -25.03 6.08 0.97
C GLU A 20 -24.97 6.85 -0.38
N SER A 21 -25.84 7.84 -0.57
CA SER A 21 -25.82 8.71 -1.75
C SER A 21 -24.55 9.52 -1.87
N ASP A 22 -24.07 10.09 -0.75
CA ASP A 22 -22.81 10.84 -0.72
C ASP A 22 -21.62 9.95 -1.06
N LEU A 23 -21.57 8.74 -0.49
CA LEU A 23 -20.50 7.76 -0.78
C LEU A 23 -20.54 7.28 -2.24
N LYS A 24 -21.74 7.09 -2.80
CA LYS A 24 -21.92 6.73 -4.21
C LYS A 24 -21.37 7.81 -5.14
N GLU A 25 -21.72 9.07 -4.89
CA GLU A 25 -21.26 10.20 -5.69
C GLU A 25 -19.74 10.43 -5.51
N LEU A 26 -19.25 10.44 -4.25
CA LEU A 26 -17.85 10.68 -3.93
C LEU A 26 -16.90 9.70 -4.62
N MET A 27 -17.28 8.42 -4.68
CA MET A 27 -16.39 7.35 -5.17
C MET A 27 -16.79 6.79 -6.55
N ASP A 28 -17.87 7.32 -7.17
CA ASP A 28 -18.44 6.82 -8.43
C ASP A 28 -18.66 5.30 -8.41
N ILE A 29 -19.44 4.82 -7.44
CA ILE A 29 -19.69 3.39 -7.21
C ILE A 29 -21.19 3.04 -7.28
N SER A 30 -21.50 1.74 -7.42
CA SER A 30 -22.87 1.25 -7.39
C SER A 30 -23.52 1.40 -6.01
N ASP A 31 -24.86 1.43 -5.97
CA ASP A 31 -25.64 1.49 -4.72
C ASP A 31 -25.25 0.39 -3.74
N LYS A 32 -25.09 -0.85 -4.22
CA LYS A 32 -24.64 -1.99 -3.42
C LYS A 32 -23.27 -1.74 -2.76
N LEU A 33 -22.34 -1.12 -3.48
CA LEU A 33 -21.01 -0.80 -2.93
C LEU A 33 -21.08 0.39 -1.99
N ALA A 34 -21.93 1.37 -2.23
CA ALA A 34 -22.16 2.50 -1.34
C ALA A 34 -22.73 2.02 0.00
N GLN A 35 -23.78 1.19 -0.03
CA GLN A 35 -24.34 0.56 1.17
C GLN A 35 -23.31 -0.24 1.95
N LEU A 36 -22.55 -1.12 1.28
CA LEU A 36 -21.50 -1.90 1.93
C LEU A 36 -20.44 -1.02 2.61
N ASN A 37 -20.07 0.10 1.97
CA ASN A 37 -19.07 0.99 2.56
C ASN A 37 -19.64 1.84 3.70
N ARG A 38 -20.91 2.22 3.64
CA ARG A 38 -21.61 2.83 4.75
C ARG A 38 -21.56 1.91 5.97
N GLU A 39 -21.93 0.64 5.82
CA GLU A 39 -21.87 -0.35 6.90
C GLU A 39 -20.44 -0.54 7.44
N ARG A 40 -19.42 -0.52 6.56
CA ARG A 40 -18.02 -0.65 6.95
C ARG A 40 -17.57 0.54 7.80
N PHE A 41 -17.89 1.77 7.39
CA PHE A 41 -17.56 2.95 8.17
C PHE A 41 -18.31 2.98 9.51
N ASP A 42 -19.57 2.60 9.56
CA ASP A 42 -20.33 2.52 10.82
C ASP A 42 -19.72 1.56 11.83
N ARG A 43 -19.21 0.40 11.37
CA ARG A 43 -18.56 -0.61 12.21
C ARG A 43 -17.11 -0.26 12.55
N TRP A 44 -16.51 0.69 11.83
CA TRP A 44 -15.10 1.05 12.06
C TRP A 44 -14.91 1.58 13.48
N SER A 45 -14.04 0.93 14.24
CA SER A 45 -13.85 1.26 15.67
C SER A 45 -12.48 0.82 16.17
N LEU A 46 -11.96 1.51 17.15
CA LEU A 46 -10.75 1.18 17.89
C LEU A 46 -11.08 0.48 19.21
N PRO A 47 -10.17 -0.34 19.78
CA PRO A 47 -8.85 -0.72 19.24
C PRO A 47 -8.92 -1.83 18.19
N PHE A 48 -7.92 -1.87 17.28
CA PHE A 48 -7.78 -2.98 16.34
C PHE A 48 -7.15 -4.20 17.02
N ASN A 49 -7.72 -5.38 16.73
CA ASN A 49 -7.25 -6.67 17.19
C ASN A 49 -7.55 -7.77 16.15
N SER A 50 -7.15 -9.01 16.40
CA SER A 50 -7.32 -10.12 15.48
C SER A 50 -8.77 -10.52 15.20
N SER A 51 -9.73 -10.09 16.03
CA SER A 51 -11.16 -10.40 15.84
C SER A 51 -11.87 -9.39 14.94
N ASN A 52 -11.36 -8.15 14.82
CA ASN A 52 -12.00 -7.07 14.08
C ASN A 52 -11.16 -6.46 12.96
N ALA A 53 -9.91 -6.90 12.79
CA ALA A 53 -8.99 -6.36 11.82
C ALA A 53 -8.07 -7.45 11.24
N LYS A 54 -7.50 -7.21 10.06
CA LYS A 54 -6.60 -8.12 9.35
C LYS A 54 -5.35 -7.38 8.89
N GLN A 55 -4.24 -8.10 8.72
CA GLN A 55 -3.00 -7.53 8.20
C GLN A 55 -3.24 -6.89 6.82
N ALA A 56 -2.74 -5.67 6.62
CA ALA A 56 -3.00 -4.87 5.43
C ALA A 56 -2.70 -5.61 4.12
N ILE A 57 -1.55 -6.26 4.02
CA ILE A 57 -1.14 -7.01 2.82
C ILE A 57 -2.08 -8.16 2.47
N LEU A 58 -2.79 -8.72 3.45
CA LEU A 58 -3.76 -9.80 3.31
C LEU A 58 -5.22 -9.32 3.31
N ALA A 59 -5.46 -8.09 3.76
CA ALA A 59 -6.79 -7.50 3.86
C ALA A 59 -7.22 -6.79 2.58
N PHE A 60 -6.29 -6.13 1.90
CA PHE A 60 -6.58 -5.49 0.62
C PHE A 60 -6.87 -6.52 -0.46
N ASP A 61 -7.85 -6.18 -1.31
CA ASP A 61 -8.26 -6.96 -2.46
C ASP A 61 -8.14 -6.12 -3.75
N GLY A 62 -8.18 -6.80 -4.90
CA GLY A 62 -8.11 -6.17 -6.21
C GLY A 62 -6.88 -6.55 -7.02
N GLY A 63 -6.77 -6.01 -8.23
CA GLY A 63 -5.80 -6.45 -9.23
C GLY A 63 -4.32 -6.39 -8.80
N VAL A 64 -3.94 -5.44 -7.95
CA VAL A 64 -2.57 -5.38 -7.41
C VAL A 64 -2.33 -6.56 -6.47
N TYR A 65 -3.23 -6.80 -5.53
CA TYR A 65 -3.06 -7.84 -4.50
C TYR A 65 -3.23 -9.24 -5.06
N SER A 66 -4.05 -9.42 -6.10
CA SER A 66 -4.12 -10.67 -6.85
C SER A 66 -2.80 -10.99 -7.59
N GLY A 67 -2.04 -9.98 -7.97
CA GLY A 67 -0.69 -10.13 -8.52
C GLY A 67 0.38 -10.36 -7.45
N LEU A 68 0.27 -9.69 -6.30
CA LEU A 68 1.20 -9.80 -5.17
C LEU A 68 1.18 -11.19 -4.51
N ARG A 69 0.02 -11.85 -4.46
CA ARG A 69 -0.14 -13.21 -3.92
C ARG A 69 0.46 -13.39 -2.52
N ALA A 70 0.27 -12.42 -1.64
CA ALA A 70 0.88 -12.46 -0.30
C ALA A 70 0.50 -13.69 0.54
N ASN A 71 -0.59 -14.38 0.19
CA ASN A 71 -0.96 -15.66 0.79
C ASN A 71 0.02 -16.81 0.51
N THR A 72 0.97 -16.62 -0.42
CA THR A 72 2.04 -17.59 -0.72
C THR A 72 3.36 -17.25 -0.03
N PHE A 73 3.42 -16.15 0.72
CA PHE A 73 4.63 -15.72 1.41
C PHE A 73 4.95 -16.61 2.61
N SER A 74 6.23 -16.96 2.77
CA SER A 74 6.76 -17.54 3.99
C SER A 74 6.92 -16.46 5.08
N ASP A 75 7.16 -16.88 6.31
CA ASP A 75 7.45 -15.96 7.43
C ASP A 75 8.65 -15.05 7.13
N LYS A 76 9.65 -15.57 6.40
CA LYS A 76 10.83 -14.82 5.97
C LYS A 76 10.45 -13.73 4.96
N ASP A 77 9.56 -14.04 4.02
CA ASP A 77 9.08 -13.08 3.02
C ASP A 77 8.24 -11.99 3.68
N PHE A 78 7.39 -12.35 4.65
CA PHE A 78 6.67 -11.37 5.46
C PHE A 78 7.60 -10.49 6.27
N GLY A 79 8.68 -11.03 6.84
CA GLY A 79 9.70 -10.26 7.55
C GLY A 79 10.34 -9.22 6.64
N PHE A 80 10.82 -9.65 5.46
CA PHE A 80 11.39 -8.74 4.46
C PHE A 80 10.39 -7.68 4.01
N ALA A 81 9.19 -8.10 3.65
CA ALA A 81 8.14 -7.17 3.24
C ALA A 81 7.82 -6.14 4.34
N GLN A 82 7.76 -6.56 5.61
CA GLN A 82 7.47 -5.67 6.75
C GLN A 82 8.48 -4.52 6.86
N ASP A 83 9.75 -4.80 6.57
CA ASP A 83 10.82 -3.81 6.66
C ASP A 83 10.89 -2.92 5.42
N HIS A 84 10.66 -3.47 4.21
CA HIS A 84 10.95 -2.81 2.95
C HIS A 84 9.70 -2.34 2.19
N LEU A 85 8.55 -3.03 2.31
CA LEU A 85 7.33 -2.66 1.59
C LEU A 85 6.53 -1.62 2.36
N ARG A 86 5.96 -0.67 1.63
CA ARG A 86 4.97 0.29 2.14
C ARG A 86 3.75 0.27 1.23
N ILE A 87 2.56 0.32 1.83
CA ILE A 87 1.27 0.31 1.14
C ILE A 87 0.62 1.67 1.35
N LEU A 88 0.33 2.38 0.26
CA LEU A 88 -0.39 3.65 0.28
C LEU A 88 -1.90 3.40 0.36
N SER A 89 -2.58 4.19 1.17
CA SER A 89 -3.98 4.01 1.53
C SER A 89 -4.69 5.34 1.70
N GLY A 90 -5.89 5.48 1.12
CA GLY A 90 -6.69 6.70 1.27
C GLY A 90 -7.12 6.94 2.72
N LEU A 91 -7.50 5.88 3.45
CA LEU A 91 -7.94 5.99 4.84
C LEU A 91 -6.78 6.01 5.85
N TYR A 92 -5.75 5.20 5.63
CA TYR A 92 -4.66 4.99 6.62
C TYR A 92 -3.36 5.72 6.25
N GLY A 93 -3.29 6.39 5.10
CA GLY A 93 -2.13 7.09 4.59
C GLY A 93 -1.05 6.15 4.08
N ILE A 94 -0.18 5.67 4.95
CA ILE A 94 0.86 4.70 4.63
C ILE A 94 0.87 3.59 5.69
N LEU A 95 1.01 2.35 5.24
CA LEU A 95 0.96 1.16 6.06
C LEU A 95 2.19 0.28 5.84
N LYS A 96 2.59 -0.43 6.87
CA LYS A 96 3.42 -1.62 6.76
C LYS A 96 2.54 -2.84 6.44
N PRO A 97 3.09 -3.88 5.79
CA PRO A 97 2.33 -5.08 5.42
C PRO A 97 1.51 -5.73 6.52
N LEU A 98 2.06 -5.84 7.72
CA LEU A 98 1.44 -6.51 8.85
C LEU A 98 0.65 -5.56 9.78
N ASP A 99 0.47 -4.30 9.41
CA ASP A 99 -0.43 -3.41 10.14
C ASP A 99 -1.86 -3.91 10.04
N LEU A 100 -2.55 -3.92 11.19
CA LEU A 100 -3.96 -4.32 11.23
C LEU A 100 -4.84 -3.20 10.68
N ILE A 101 -5.74 -3.55 9.77
CA ILE A 101 -6.74 -2.64 9.20
C ILE A 101 -8.13 -3.28 9.21
N GLN A 102 -9.15 -2.44 9.29
CA GLN A 102 -10.53 -2.83 9.06
C GLN A 102 -10.94 -2.57 7.59
N PRO A 103 -11.91 -3.31 7.05
CA PRO A 103 -12.36 -3.16 5.67
C PRO A 103 -12.92 -1.76 5.41
N TYR A 104 -12.54 -1.18 4.29
CA TYR A 104 -13.03 0.11 3.81
C TYR A 104 -12.86 0.22 2.28
N ARG A 105 -13.46 1.25 1.69
CA ARG A 105 -13.13 1.75 0.37
C ARG A 105 -13.07 3.27 0.42
N LEU A 106 -11.92 3.82 0.12
CA LEU A 106 -11.66 5.25 -0.03
C LEU A 106 -10.37 5.37 -0.86
N GLU A 107 -10.51 5.70 -2.15
CA GLU A 107 -9.37 5.90 -3.04
C GLU A 107 -8.65 7.22 -2.71
N MET A 108 -7.35 7.30 -2.97
CA MET A 108 -6.54 8.48 -2.66
C MET A 108 -6.95 9.71 -3.47
N GLY A 109 -7.45 9.50 -4.70
CA GLY A 109 -7.81 10.57 -5.64
C GLY A 109 -9.17 11.21 -5.41
N VAL A 110 -9.99 10.71 -4.48
CA VAL A 110 -11.33 11.27 -4.23
C VAL A 110 -11.27 12.64 -3.54
N SER A 111 -12.22 13.52 -3.88
CA SER A 111 -12.33 14.88 -3.31
C SER A 111 -12.98 14.84 -1.92
N PHE A 112 -12.35 14.09 -0.99
CA PHE A 112 -12.84 13.95 0.38
C PHE A 112 -12.41 15.14 1.24
N GLN A 113 -13.33 16.09 1.44
CA GLN A 113 -13.09 17.26 2.28
C GLN A 113 -12.83 16.84 3.73
N ASN A 114 -11.81 17.39 4.34
CA ASN A 114 -11.32 16.99 5.65
C ASN A 114 -10.74 18.19 6.43
N PRO A 115 -10.40 18.06 7.71
CA PRO A 115 -9.90 19.17 8.52
C PRO A 115 -8.58 19.82 8.05
N LYS A 116 -7.82 19.15 7.16
CA LYS A 116 -6.54 19.66 6.66
C LYS A 116 -6.62 20.20 5.22
N GLY A 117 -7.74 19.99 4.51
CA GLY A 117 -7.87 20.47 3.14
C GLY A 117 -9.06 19.88 2.38
N LYS A 118 -9.04 20.07 1.07
CA LYS A 118 -10.15 19.71 0.18
C LYS A 118 -10.13 18.24 -0.29
N ASN A 119 -9.03 17.54 -0.07
CA ASN A 119 -8.82 16.18 -0.59
C ASN A 119 -7.84 15.40 0.32
N LEU A 120 -7.64 14.12 0.02
CA LEU A 120 -6.73 13.26 0.79
C LEU A 120 -5.26 13.57 0.54
N TYR A 121 -4.89 14.16 -0.59
CA TYR A 121 -3.52 14.61 -0.82
C TYR A 121 -3.11 15.69 0.17
N ASP A 122 -3.97 16.70 0.39
CA ASP A 122 -3.72 17.74 1.38
C ASP A 122 -3.59 17.16 2.80
N PHE A 123 -4.39 16.12 3.08
CA PHE A 123 -4.39 15.48 4.40
C PHE A 123 -3.12 14.68 4.67
N TRP A 124 -2.63 13.92 3.68
CA TRP A 124 -1.60 12.90 3.87
C TRP A 124 -0.20 13.32 3.46
N LYS A 125 -0.05 14.27 2.55
CA LYS A 125 1.19 14.59 1.84
C LYS A 125 2.40 14.72 2.77
N GLN A 126 2.27 15.50 3.83
CA GLN A 126 3.35 15.73 4.78
C GLN A 126 3.67 14.44 5.57
N SER A 127 2.65 13.80 6.13
CA SER A 127 2.81 12.61 6.98
C SER A 127 3.42 11.43 6.23
N ILE A 128 2.96 11.17 4.99
CA ILE A 128 3.51 10.10 4.15
C ILE A 128 4.97 10.39 3.79
N THR A 129 5.28 11.62 3.40
CA THR A 129 6.63 12.02 3.00
C THR A 129 7.62 11.91 4.17
N ASP A 130 7.21 12.35 5.36
CA ASP A 130 8.02 12.24 6.56
C ASP A 130 8.26 10.79 6.97
N ASN A 131 7.24 9.93 6.90
CA ASN A 131 7.37 8.50 7.16
C ASN A 131 8.38 7.85 6.20
N LEU A 132 8.26 8.12 4.90
CA LEU A 132 9.19 7.61 3.89
C LEU A 132 10.62 8.10 4.15
N ASN A 133 10.81 9.38 4.43
CA ASN A 133 12.13 9.93 4.77
C ASN A 133 12.73 9.26 6.01
N ASN A 134 11.92 9.00 7.04
CA ASN A 134 12.38 8.31 8.24
C ASN A 134 12.68 6.83 7.99
N THR A 135 11.96 6.19 7.07
CA THR A 135 12.24 4.82 6.64
C THR A 135 13.56 4.77 5.88
N LEU A 136 13.76 5.65 4.90
CA LEU A 136 14.97 5.71 4.06
C LEU A 136 16.27 5.91 4.87
N LYS A 137 16.22 6.65 5.97
CA LYS A 137 17.38 6.83 6.87
C LYS A 137 17.91 5.53 7.47
N LYS A 138 17.06 4.48 7.51
CA LYS A 138 17.42 3.17 8.09
C LYS A 138 17.99 2.21 7.05
N HIS A 139 17.96 2.58 5.78
CA HIS A 139 18.43 1.76 4.67
C HIS A 139 19.80 2.25 4.16
N PRO A 140 20.71 1.34 3.83
CA PRO A 140 22.03 1.69 3.30
C PRO A 140 21.94 2.43 1.96
N SER A 141 20.91 2.12 1.15
CA SER A 141 20.64 2.78 -0.13
C SER A 141 19.27 3.45 -0.06
N PRO A 142 19.20 4.80 -0.04
CA PRO A 142 17.93 5.52 0.07
C PRO A 142 17.20 5.58 -1.29
N VAL A 143 16.76 4.42 -1.78
CA VAL A 143 16.05 4.28 -3.06
C VAL A 143 14.63 3.78 -2.81
N ILE A 144 13.66 4.43 -3.43
CA ILE A 144 12.26 3.99 -3.48
C ILE A 144 11.99 3.38 -4.84
N ILE A 145 11.58 2.11 -4.88
CA ILE A 145 11.05 1.47 -6.07
C ILE A 145 9.54 1.73 -6.10
N ASN A 146 9.11 2.59 -7.02
CA ASN A 146 7.71 2.96 -7.13
C ASN A 146 6.94 1.96 -7.99
N CYS A 147 6.14 1.11 -7.33
CA CYS A 147 5.16 0.21 -7.93
C CYS A 147 3.72 0.76 -7.82
N ALA A 148 3.50 1.91 -7.17
CA ALA A 148 2.18 2.51 -7.01
C ALA A 148 1.66 3.14 -8.31
N SER A 149 0.35 3.37 -8.39
CA SER A 149 -0.24 4.19 -9.45
C SER A 149 0.12 5.66 -9.28
N VAL A 150 0.00 6.43 -10.37
CA VAL A 150 0.18 7.89 -10.32
C VAL A 150 -0.73 8.51 -9.26
N GLU A 151 -1.99 8.08 -9.18
CA GLU A 151 -2.96 8.51 -8.18
C GLU A 151 -2.39 8.42 -6.74
N TYR A 152 -1.96 7.23 -6.35
CA TYR A 152 -1.45 7.01 -4.98
C TYR A 152 -0.09 7.65 -4.75
N PHE A 153 0.80 7.61 -5.74
CA PHE A 153 2.14 8.19 -5.62
C PHE A 153 2.13 9.72 -5.53
N SER A 154 1.09 10.38 -6.05
CA SER A 154 0.87 11.83 -5.94
C SER A 154 0.61 12.30 -4.50
N ALA A 155 0.35 11.38 -3.57
CA ALA A 155 0.25 11.69 -2.14
C ALA A 155 1.62 11.95 -1.48
N ILE A 156 2.73 11.87 -2.22
CA ILE A 156 4.08 12.12 -1.73
C ILE A 156 4.56 13.49 -2.20
N ASP A 157 5.15 14.28 -1.32
CA ASP A 157 5.83 15.52 -1.69
C ASP A 157 7.24 15.23 -2.20
N LEU A 158 7.37 15.14 -3.53
CA LEU A 158 8.64 14.83 -4.17
C LEU A 158 9.71 15.90 -3.92
N SER A 159 9.32 17.15 -3.67
CA SER A 159 10.27 18.23 -3.38
C SER A 159 10.94 18.10 -2.00
N LYS A 160 10.29 17.34 -1.09
CA LYS A 160 10.78 17.09 0.27
C LYS A 160 11.31 15.67 0.49
N LEU A 161 11.17 14.79 -0.51
CA LEU A 161 11.64 13.42 -0.43
C LEU A 161 13.18 13.36 -0.52
N LYS A 162 13.82 12.62 0.41
CA LYS A 162 15.28 12.57 0.55
C LYS A 162 15.93 11.36 -0.12
N GLY A 163 15.18 10.59 -0.92
CA GLY A 163 15.67 9.42 -1.62
C GLY A 163 15.54 9.53 -3.13
N SER A 164 16.24 8.67 -3.84
CA SER A 164 16.06 8.48 -5.27
C SER A 164 14.81 7.65 -5.54
N ILE A 165 14.17 7.91 -6.69
CA ILE A 165 12.96 7.19 -7.11
C ILE A 165 13.27 6.41 -8.37
N LEU A 166 13.03 5.11 -8.34
CA LEU A 166 12.99 4.24 -9.51
C LEU A 166 11.52 3.92 -9.81
N SER A 167 10.95 4.57 -10.81
CA SER A 167 9.57 4.31 -11.23
C SER A 167 9.52 3.19 -12.27
N ILE A 168 8.71 2.15 -12.00
CA ILE A 168 8.52 1.04 -12.92
C ILE A 168 7.29 1.31 -13.77
N VAL A 169 7.46 1.30 -15.10
CA VAL A 169 6.39 1.54 -16.07
C VAL A 169 5.98 0.23 -16.73
N PHE A 170 4.70 -0.13 -16.63
CA PHE A 170 4.13 -1.35 -17.20
C PHE A 170 3.38 -1.02 -18.48
N LYS A 171 3.86 -1.56 -19.61
CA LYS A 171 3.24 -1.41 -20.94
C LYS A 171 3.13 -2.77 -21.62
N GLU A 172 2.16 -2.91 -22.49
CA GLU A 172 1.97 -4.09 -23.35
C GLU A 172 2.21 -3.72 -24.80
N TYR A 173 2.78 -4.66 -25.55
CA TYR A 173 2.92 -4.52 -26.98
C TYR A 173 1.60 -4.93 -27.66
N ARG A 174 0.90 -3.99 -28.30
CA ARG A 174 -0.34 -4.22 -29.02
C ARG A 174 -0.33 -3.46 -30.35
N ASN A 175 -0.63 -4.17 -31.43
CA ASN A 175 -0.71 -3.59 -32.77
C ASN A 175 0.52 -2.76 -33.18
N GLY A 176 1.71 -3.24 -32.87
CA GLY A 176 2.96 -2.56 -33.20
C GLY A 176 3.42 -1.47 -32.23
N GLU A 177 2.70 -1.21 -31.14
CA GLU A 177 2.98 -0.14 -30.20
C GLU A 177 2.93 -0.58 -28.73
N LEU A 178 3.75 0.07 -27.89
CA LEU A 178 3.70 -0.10 -26.43
C LEU A 178 2.56 0.74 -25.84
N LYS A 179 1.49 0.09 -25.36
CA LYS A 179 0.30 0.73 -24.78
C LYS A 179 0.19 0.46 -23.29
N PHE A 180 -0.30 1.45 -22.55
CA PHE A 180 -0.67 1.28 -21.14
C PHE A 180 -2.07 0.69 -21.06
N ILE A 181 -2.21 -0.49 -20.42
CA ILE A 181 -3.49 -1.14 -20.16
C ILE A 181 -3.70 -1.18 -18.65
N SER A 182 -4.63 -0.36 -18.16
CA SER A 182 -4.86 -0.14 -16.73
C SER A 182 -5.09 -1.43 -15.93
N PHE A 183 -5.91 -2.34 -16.44
CA PHE A 183 -6.21 -3.62 -15.78
C PHE A 183 -4.94 -4.47 -15.60
N ASN A 184 -4.17 -4.66 -16.67
CA ASN A 184 -2.98 -5.48 -16.65
C ASN A 184 -1.84 -4.81 -15.86
N ALA A 185 -1.74 -3.48 -15.91
CA ALA A 185 -0.79 -2.72 -15.12
C ALA A 185 -1.02 -2.88 -13.61
N LYS A 186 -2.28 -2.99 -13.14
CA LYS A 186 -2.56 -3.28 -11.72
C LYS A 186 -1.96 -4.62 -11.30
N LYS A 187 -2.23 -5.68 -12.05
CA LYS A 187 -1.69 -7.01 -11.76
C LYS A 187 -0.17 -7.05 -11.86
N ALA A 188 0.41 -6.41 -12.87
CA ALA A 188 1.86 -6.34 -13.07
C ALA A 188 2.59 -5.63 -11.91
N ARG A 189 2.01 -4.58 -11.32
CA ARG A 189 2.54 -3.93 -10.11
C ARG A 189 2.62 -4.92 -8.94
N GLY A 190 1.58 -5.70 -8.73
CA GLY A 190 1.57 -6.73 -7.69
C GLY A 190 2.62 -7.80 -7.92
N LEU A 191 2.72 -8.34 -9.15
CA LEU A 191 3.73 -9.33 -9.52
C LEU A 191 5.16 -8.78 -9.36
N MET A 192 5.41 -7.53 -9.73
CA MET A 192 6.72 -6.90 -9.53
C MET A 192 7.05 -6.76 -8.05
N THR A 193 6.10 -6.35 -7.23
CA THR A 193 6.28 -6.26 -5.78
C THR A 193 6.58 -7.63 -5.17
N GLN A 194 5.85 -8.68 -5.61
CA GLN A 194 6.12 -10.05 -5.21
C GLN A 194 7.54 -10.47 -5.61
N TYR A 195 7.91 -10.25 -6.87
CA TYR A 195 9.22 -10.60 -7.39
C TYR A 195 10.36 -9.98 -6.57
N ILE A 196 10.27 -8.69 -6.26
CA ILE A 196 11.27 -7.99 -5.43
C ILE A 196 11.37 -8.63 -4.05
N CYS A 197 10.24 -8.93 -3.40
CA CYS A 197 10.24 -9.54 -2.07
C CYS A 197 10.87 -10.94 -2.09
N LEU A 198 10.50 -11.78 -3.05
CA LEU A 198 10.96 -13.18 -3.13
C LEU A 198 12.42 -13.29 -3.60
N LEU A 199 12.85 -12.46 -4.55
CA LEU A 199 14.23 -12.46 -5.05
C LEU A 199 15.21 -12.21 -3.89
N TYR A 200 14.96 -11.18 -3.12
CA TYR A 200 15.86 -10.82 -2.01
C TYR A 200 15.91 -11.87 -0.91
N THR A 201 14.79 -12.56 -0.65
CA THR A 201 14.75 -13.62 0.36
C THR A 201 15.38 -14.93 -0.12
N SER A 202 15.39 -15.22 -1.42
CA SER A 202 16.08 -16.36 -2.02
C SER A 202 17.60 -16.16 -2.06
N ASP A 203 18.08 -15.00 -2.53
CA ASP A 203 19.53 -14.70 -2.60
C ASP A 203 20.19 -14.77 -1.23
N ALA A 204 19.54 -14.25 -0.18
CA ALA A 204 20.03 -14.37 1.20
C ALA A 204 20.02 -15.81 1.74
N ALA A 205 19.32 -16.76 1.11
CA ALA A 205 19.39 -18.18 1.44
C ALA A 205 20.60 -18.85 0.77
N ASP A 206 20.89 -18.49 -0.48
CA ASP A 206 22.04 -19.03 -1.25
C ASP A 206 23.37 -18.55 -0.68
N GLU A 207 23.49 -17.30 -0.23
CA GLU A 207 24.69 -16.80 0.44
C GLU A 207 25.00 -17.56 1.73
N ARG A 208 23.98 -17.92 2.53
CA ARG A 208 24.17 -18.74 3.74
C ARG A 208 24.58 -20.17 3.43
N SER A 209 24.08 -20.73 2.34
CA SER A 209 24.43 -22.07 1.90
C SER A 209 25.87 -22.13 1.35
N SER A 210 26.33 -21.07 0.71
CA SER A 210 27.72 -21.00 0.17
C SER A 210 28.79 -20.84 1.25
N VAL A 211 28.46 -20.27 2.40
CA VAL A 211 29.39 -20.14 3.54
C VAL A 211 29.60 -21.48 4.26
N ASP A 212 28.61 -22.36 4.27
CA ASP A 212 28.70 -23.67 4.96
C ASP A 212 29.52 -24.72 4.17
N LEU A 213 29.78 -24.51 2.87
CA LEU A 213 30.59 -25.40 2.04
C LEU A 213 32.11 -25.09 2.12
N GLY A 214 32.51 -23.98 2.79
CA GLY A 214 33.91 -23.56 2.95
C GLY A 214 34.63 -24.08 4.19
N GLY A 215 33.99 -24.83 5.08
CA GLY A 215 34.47 -25.18 6.43
C GLY A 215 35.15 -26.55 6.59
N ARG A 216 35.53 -27.28 5.54
CA ARG A 216 36.38 -28.49 5.67
C ARG A 216 37.66 -28.35 4.86
N ARG A 217 38.71 -27.81 5.53
CA ARG A 217 40.09 -28.15 5.20
C ARG A 217 40.46 -29.41 5.98
N ILE A 218 40.82 -30.44 5.27
CA ILE A 218 41.56 -31.62 5.71
C ILE A 218 43.01 -31.18 5.93
#